data_5484c4c1718fd20693506bf34eeb9ee4
#
_entry.id   5484c4c1718fd20693506bf34eeb9ee4
#
_cell.length_a   1.000
_cell.length_b   1.000
_cell.length_c   1.000
_cell.angle_alpha   90.00
_cell.angle_beta   90.00
_cell.angle_gamma   90.00
#
_symmetry.space_group_name_H-M   'P 1'
#
loop_
_entity.id
_entity.type
_entity.pdbx_description
1 polymer ?
#
loop_
_entity_poly.entity_id
_entity_poly.type
_entity_poly.pdbx_seq_one_letter_code
_entity_poly.pdbx_strand_id
1 'polypeptide(L)'
;MLRSNAVERRLVNGVRGSLKSTDGEWASWTRNDSIALTFDVGSRKKISRVSLGCLNDYGLGIHQPEKIEIWLSDNDVHYSKAAEKRFNKEEIFCEGRLIKELDLQFEDVARYVRLIIKGVGKCPELHVRPGLEAQIYLDEVLIE
;
A
#
# COMPACT_ATOMS: atom_id res chain seq x y z
N MET A 1 3.66 -20.36 -9.10
CA MET A 1 3.40 -20.55 -7.66
C MET A 1 2.67 -19.34 -7.09
N LEU A 2 1.56 -19.60 -6.40
CA LEU A 2 0.86 -18.54 -5.72
C LEU A 2 1.62 -18.09 -4.48
N ARG A 3 1.83 -16.80 -4.36
CA ARG A 3 2.53 -16.20 -3.23
C ARG A 3 1.56 -15.49 -2.29
N SER A 4 0.27 -15.57 -2.55
CA SER A 4 -0.73 -14.89 -1.73
C SER A 4 -0.83 -15.52 -0.36
N ASN A 5 -0.44 -14.81 0.66
CA ASN A 5 -0.72 -15.17 2.03
C ASN A 5 -2.07 -14.57 2.47
N ALA A 6 -2.43 -14.72 3.73
CA ALA A 6 -3.73 -14.25 4.22
C ALA A 6 -3.90 -12.73 4.07
N VAL A 7 -2.82 -11.95 4.21
CA VAL A 7 -2.86 -10.48 4.07
C VAL A 7 -3.13 -10.10 2.62
N GLU A 8 -2.38 -10.67 1.68
CA GLU A 8 -2.51 -10.35 0.26
C GLU A 8 -3.89 -10.74 -0.26
N ARG A 9 -4.44 -11.89 0.17
CA ARG A 9 -5.80 -12.29 -0.21
C ARG A 9 -6.86 -11.31 0.30
N ARG A 10 -6.69 -10.76 1.50
CA ARG A 10 -7.59 -9.73 2.03
C ARG A 10 -7.55 -8.46 1.19
N LEU A 11 -6.38 -8.10 0.69
CA LEU A 11 -6.18 -6.89 -0.12
C LEU A 11 -6.76 -7.01 -1.54
N VAL A 12 -7.15 -8.21 -1.97
CA VAL A 12 -7.74 -8.43 -3.30
C VAL A 12 -9.12 -9.09 -3.22
N ASN A 13 -9.80 -8.96 -2.11
CA ASN A 13 -11.12 -9.58 -1.90
C ASN A 13 -12.30 -8.74 -2.42
N GLY A 14 -12.03 -7.56 -2.98
CA GLY A 14 -13.06 -6.67 -3.51
C GLY A 14 -13.79 -5.84 -2.46
N VAL A 15 -13.36 -5.90 -1.19
CA VAL A 15 -14.04 -5.19 -0.10
C VAL A 15 -13.19 -4.00 0.33
N ARG A 16 -13.82 -2.82 0.32
CA ARG A 16 -13.19 -1.59 0.79
C ARG A 16 -13.38 -1.43 2.30
N GLY A 17 -12.40 -0.83 2.95
CA GLY A 17 -12.51 -0.44 4.34
C GLY A 17 -13.43 0.78 4.52
N SER A 18 -13.90 0.98 5.73
CA SER A 18 -14.63 2.18 6.12
C SER A 18 -13.69 3.16 6.83
N LEU A 19 -14.23 4.29 7.26
CA LEU A 19 -13.47 5.26 8.06
C LEU A 19 -13.12 4.76 9.47
N LYS A 20 -13.60 3.58 9.85
CA LYS A 20 -13.25 2.95 11.11
C LYS A 20 -12.10 1.98 10.92
N SER A 21 -10.98 2.24 11.55
CA SER A 21 -9.81 1.36 11.48
C SER A 21 -10.06 -0.04 12.04
N THR A 22 -11.12 -0.20 12.83
CA THR A 22 -11.47 -1.46 13.50
C THR A 22 -12.57 -2.25 12.81
N ASP A 23 -12.95 -1.91 11.57
CA ASP A 23 -14.05 -2.58 10.87
C ASP A 23 -13.72 -4.00 10.37
N GLY A 24 -12.46 -4.41 10.46
CA GLY A 24 -12.02 -5.74 10.04
C GLY A 24 -11.59 -5.83 8.58
N GLU A 25 -11.79 -4.79 7.78
CA GLU A 25 -11.46 -4.77 6.35
C GLU A 25 -10.07 -4.18 6.06
N TRP A 26 -9.37 -3.71 7.08
CA TRP A 26 -8.05 -3.11 6.95
C TRP A 26 -6.94 -4.10 7.30
N ALA A 27 -5.96 -4.24 6.42
CA ALA A 27 -4.67 -4.84 6.76
C ALA A 27 -3.78 -3.73 7.30
N SER A 28 -3.13 -3.96 8.43
CA SER A 28 -2.41 -2.89 9.12
C SER A 28 -1.00 -3.30 9.52
N TRP A 29 -0.13 -2.30 9.54
CA TRP A 29 1.25 -2.41 10.00
C TRP A 29 1.53 -1.27 10.95
N THR A 30 2.01 -1.61 12.15
CA THR A 30 2.27 -0.64 13.22
C THR A 30 3.72 -0.17 13.26
N ARG A 31 4.57 -0.74 12.41
CA ARG A 31 5.96 -0.34 12.25
C ARG A 31 6.19 0.23 10.86
N ASN A 32 7.19 1.10 10.75
CA ASN A 32 7.56 1.75 9.51
C ASN A 32 8.63 1.01 8.71
N ASP A 33 8.67 -0.30 8.83
CA ASP A 33 9.53 -1.13 8.00
C ASP A 33 8.98 -1.19 6.57
N SER A 34 9.84 -1.52 5.62
CA SER A 34 9.40 -1.77 4.27
C SER A 34 8.52 -3.02 4.23
N ILE A 35 7.37 -2.89 3.61
CA ILE A 35 6.39 -3.97 3.46
C ILE A 35 6.48 -4.47 2.02
N ALA A 36 6.64 -5.78 1.85
CA ALA A 36 6.65 -6.41 0.53
C ALA A 36 5.41 -7.28 0.37
N LEU A 37 4.61 -7.00 -0.64
CA LEU A 37 3.41 -7.76 -0.97
C LEU A 37 3.54 -8.27 -2.40
N THR A 38 3.33 -9.57 -2.61
CA THR A 38 3.46 -10.18 -3.92
C THR A 38 2.13 -10.82 -4.33
N PHE A 39 1.70 -10.50 -5.54
CA PHE A 39 0.44 -10.99 -6.11
C PHE A 39 0.72 -11.76 -7.41
N ASP A 40 0.09 -12.92 -7.55
CA ASP A 40 0.10 -13.69 -8.78
C ASP A 40 -1.21 -13.37 -9.53
N VAL A 41 -1.11 -12.74 -10.69
CA VAL A 41 -2.31 -12.39 -11.48
C VAL A 41 -2.80 -13.55 -12.36
N GLY A 42 -2.22 -14.73 -12.18
CA GLY A 42 -2.68 -15.98 -12.78
C GLY A 42 -2.04 -16.34 -14.09
N SER A 43 -1.67 -15.39 -14.89
CA SER A 43 -1.00 -15.59 -16.18
C SER A 43 -0.24 -14.32 -16.56
N ARG A 44 0.70 -14.46 -17.49
CA ARG A 44 1.40 -13.29 -18.04
C ARG A 44 0.40 -12.43 -18.82
N LYS A 45 0.23 -11.21 -18.41
CA LYS A 45 -0.72 -10.28 -19.05
C LYS A 45 -0.23 -8.84 -18.95
N LYS A 46 -0.82 -7.96 -19.75
CA LYS A 46 -0.53 -6.53 -19.69
C LYS A 46 -1.06 -5.95 -18.38
N ILE A 47 -0.21 -5.18 -17.71
CA ILE A 47 -0.54 -4.47 -16.48
C ILE A 47 -0.28 -2.99 -16.73
N SER A 48 -1.29 -2.18 -16.50
CA SER A 48 -1.22 -0.74 -16.77
C SER A 48 -1.46 0.12 -15.56
N ARG A 49 -1.95 -0.46 -14.46
CA ARG A 49 -2.30 0.31 -13.28
C ARG A 49 -2.28 -0.57 -12.03
N VAL A 50 -1.73 -0.01 -10.96
CA VAL A 50 -1.87 -0.57 -9.61
C VAL A 50 -2.36 0.56 -8.71
N SER A 51 -3.46 0.33 -8.02
CA SER A 51 -3.99 1.28 -7.04
C SER A 51 -4.28 0.59 -5.73
N LEU A 52 -4.18 1.35 -4.64
CA LEU A 52 -4.48 0.85 -3.31
C LEU A 52 -5.19 1.92 -2.49
N GLY A 53 -6.14 1.47 -1.67
CA GLY A 53 -6.82 2.33 -0.71
C GLY A 53 -6.07 2.32 0.61
N CYS A 54 -5.85 3.50 1.19
CA CYS A 54 -5.25 3.62 2.51
C CYS A 54 -6.05 4.59 3.39
N LEU A 55 -6.10 4.25 4.67
CA LEU A 55 -6.78 5.08 5.66
C LEU A 55 -5.83 6.18 6.14
N ASN A 56 -6.36 7.40 6.23
CA ASN A 56 -5.74 8.48 6.98
C ASN A 56 -6.60 8.78 8.19
N ASP A 57 -6.03 8.65 9.38
CA ASP A 57 -6.68 9.04 10.63
C ASP A 57 -5.64 9.76 11.48
N TYR A 58 -5.63 11.08 11.36
CA TYR A 58 -4.64 11.93 12.01
C TYR A 58 -4.59 11.71 13.53
N GLY A 59 -5.76 11.63 14.16
CA GLY A 59 -5.87 11.45 15.61
C GLY A 59 -5.30 10.13 16.12
N LEU A 60 -5.27 9.10 15.28
CA LEU A 60 -4.72 7.77 15.61
C LEU A 60 -3.31 7.56 15.09
N GLY A 61 -2.74 8.53 14.37
CA GLY A 61 -1.42 8.37 13.77
C GLY A 61 -1.39 7.36 12.62
N ILE A 62 -2.50 7.21 11.90
CA ILE A 62 -2.61 6.37 10.72
C ILE A 62 -2.43 7.24 9.49
N HIS A 63 -1.44 6.92 8.66
CA HIS A 63 -1.10 7.73 7.49
C HIS A 63 -0.72 6.87 6.30
N GLN A 64 -0.76 7.49 5.11
CA GLN A 64 -0.31 6.84 3.89
C GLN A 64 1.20 6.58 3.92
N PRO A 65 1.71 5.66 3.10
CA PRO A 65 3.14 5.44 3.00
C PRO A 65 3.88 6.63 2.37
N GLU A 66 5.19 6.68 2.60
CA GLU A 66 6.10 7.66 2.00
C GLU A 66 6.42 7.33 0.55
N LYS A 67 6.54 6.04 0.24
CA LYS A 67 6.95 5.58 -1.08
C LYS A 67 6.31 4.25 -1.41
N ILE A 68 5.94 4.09 -2.68
CA ILE A 68 5.45 2.83 -3.24
C ILE A 68 6.27 2.50 -4.48
N GLU A 69 6.80 1.28 -4.55
CA GLU A 69 7.47 0.76 -5.74
C GLU A 69 6.69 -0.43 -6.27
N ILE A 70 6.61 -0.53 -7.59
CA ILE A 70 6.02 -1.66 -8.29
C ILE A 70 7.13 -2.42 -9.00
N TRP A 71 7.26 -3.70 -8.68
CA TRP A 71 8.21 -4.61 -9.29
C TRP A 71 7.46 -5.74 -9.97
N LEU A 72 7.91 -6.12 -11.15
CA LEU A 72 7.24 -7.13 -11.98
C LEU A 72 8.16 -8.30 -12.28
N SER A 73 7.56 -9.48 -12.41
CA SER A 73 8.28 -10.70 -12.76
C SER A 73 7.40 -11.66 -13.57
N ASP A 74 8.03 -12.45 -14.42
CA ASP A 74 7.35 -13.54 -15.13
C ASP A 74 7.49 -14.88 -14.41
N ASN A 75 8.48 -15.01 -13.53
CA ASN A 75 8.85 -16.29 -12.92
C ASN A 75 8.89 -16.28 -11.39
N ASP A 76 8.55 -15.18 -10.76
CA ASP A 76 8.59 -14.98 -9.30
C ASP A 76 10.01 -15.13 -8.71
N VAL A 77 11.02 -15.00 -9.53
CA VAL A 77 12.43 -15.09 -9.13
C VAL A 77 13.17 -13.81 -9.47
N HIS A 78 13.10 -13.37 -10.72
CA HIS A 78 13.74 -12.17 -11.19
C HIS A 78 12.70 -11.06 -11.36
N TYR A 79 12.88 -9.99 -10.61
CA TYR A 79 11.99 -8.83 -10.62
C TYR A 79 12.71 -7.61 -11.19
N SER A 80 11.96 -6.81 -11.94
CA SER A 80 12.42 -5.51 -12.41
C SER A 80 11.43 -4.43 -12.00
N LYS A 81 11.96 -3.26 -11.69
CA LYS A 81 11.14 -2.13 -11.22
C LYS A 81 10.41 -1.49 -12.41
N ALA A 82 9.10 -1.40 -12.30
CA ALA A 82 8.23 -0.83 -13.33
C ALA A 82 7.80 0.60 -13.01
N ALA A 83 7.62 0.92 -11.73
CA ALA A 83 7.13 2.24 -11.32
C ALA A 83 7.52 2.54 -9.89
N GLU A 84 7.57 3.84 -9.57
CA GLU A 84 7.79 4.32 -8.21
C GLU A 84 7.01 5.62 -8.02
N LYS A 85 6.46 5.80 -6.84
CA LYS A 85 5.81 7.06 -6.47
C LYS A 85 6.21 7.43 -5.05
N ARG A 86 6.63 8.68 -4.87
CA ARG A 86 6.97 9.25 -3.57
C ARG A 86 5.97 10.34 -3.24
N PHE A 87 5.69 10.50 -1.95
CA PHE A 87 4.75 11.48 -1.45
C PHE A 87 5.48 12.44 -0.50
N ASN A 88 5.07 13.69 -0.49
CA ASN A 88 5.63 14.68 0.43
C ASN A 88 4.98 14.59 1.80
N LYS A 89 5.63 15.18 2.81
CA LYS A 89 5.13 15.09 4.19
C LYS A 89 3.79 15.79 4.39
N GLU A 90 3.49 16.82 3.62
CA GLU A 90 2.19 17.51 3.69
C GLU A 90 1.06 16.60 3.25
N GLU A 91 1.26 15.81 2.18
CA GLU A 91 0.28 14.82 1.75
C GLU A 91 0.12 13.70 2.79
N ILE A 92 1.24 13.23 3.33
CA ILE A 92 1.25 12.09 4.25
C ILE A 92 0.57 12.43 5.57
N PHE A 93 0.95 13.53 6.20
CA PHE A 93 0.46 13.93 7.51
C PHE A 93 -0.74 14.89 7.44
N CYS A 94 -1.64 14.67 6.50
CA CYS A 94 -2.83 15.52 6.41
C CYS A 94 -3.76 15.26 7.59
N GLU A 95 -4.43 16.33 8.02
CA GLU A 95 -5.40 16.27 9.09
C GLU A 95 -6.69 15.58 8.66
N GLY A 96 -7.44 15.09 9.63
CA GLY A 96 -8.74 14.50 9.39
C GLY A 96 -8.72 13.00 9.23
N ARG A 97 -9.90 12.48 8.95
CA ARG A 97 -10.13 11.04 8.74
C ARG A 97 -10.70 10.86 7.34
N LEU A 98 -9.96 10.21 6.48
CA LEU A 98 -10.37 9.99 5.10
C LEU A 98 -9.69 8.75 4.52
N ILE A 99 -10.29 8.23 3.45
CA ILE A 99 -9.71 7.14 2.68
C ILE A 99 -9.06 7.75 1.44
N LYS A 100 -7.78 7.48 1.24
CA LYS A 100 -7.03 7.94 0.08
C LYS A 100 -6.83 6.79 -0.88
N GLU A 101 -6.93 7.05 -2.16
CA GLU A 101 -6.58 6.11 -3.20
C GLU A 101 -5.24 6.50 -3.81
N LEU A 102 -4.26 5.61 -3.69
CA LEU A 102 -2.94 5.82 -4.25
C LEU A 102 -2.83 5.03 -5.55
N ASP A 103 -2.44 5.71 -6.63
CA ASP A 103 -2.52 5.20 -7.98
C ASP A 103 -1.19 5.34 -8.70
N LEU A 104 -0.71 4.23 -9.28
CA LEU A 104 0.48 4.21 -10.11
C LEU A 104 0.12 3.65 -11.48
N GLN A 105 0.45 4.41 -12.53
CA GLN A 105 0.19 4.02 -13.90
C GLN A 105 1.50 3.74 -14.62
N PHE A 106 1.52 2.67 -15.41
CA PHE A 106 2.67 2.24 -16.20
C PHE A 106 2.19 1.26 -17.27
N GLU A 107 3.07 0.82 -18.15
CA GLU A 107 2.73 -0.18 -19.17
C GLU A 107 3.80 -1.25 -19.20
N ASP A 108 3.42 -2.48 -18.87
CA ASP A 108 4.33 -3.61 -18.91
C ASP A 108 3.53 -4.92 -18.95
N VAL A 109 4.22 -6.03 -19.12
CA VAL A 109 3.63 -7.37 -19.17
C VAL A 109 4.30 -8.23 -18.12
N ALA A 110 3.50 -8.87 -17.26
CA ALA A 110 4.03 -9.74 -16.21
C ALA A 110 2.95 -10.66 -15.65
N ARG A 111 3.38 -11.66 -14.90
CA ARG A 111 2.49 -12.52 -14.12
C ARG A 111 2.50 -12.18 -12.64
N TYR A 112 3.63 -11.73 -12.11
CA TYR A 112 3.79 -11.43 -10.68
C TYR A 112 4.01 -9.95 -10.47
N VAL A 113 3.28 -9.39 -9.52
CA VAL A 113 3.38 -7.97 -9.15
C VAL A 113 3.78 -7.89 -7.68
N ARG A 114 4.89 -7.24 -7.42
CA ARG A 114 5.36 -7.01 -6.05
C ARG A 114 5.30 -5.52 -5.73
N LEU A 115 4.61 -5.20 -4.66
CA LEU A 115 4.59 -3.85 -4.10
C LEU A 115 5.58 -3.78 -2.96
N ILE A 116 6.47 -2.79 -3.02
CA ILE A 116 7.35 -2.45 -1.90
C ILE A 116 6.84 -1.12 -1.36
N ILE A 117 6.38 -1.15 -0.12
CA ILE A 117 5.72 -0.01 0.53
C ILE A 117 6.58 0.43 1.70
N LYS A 118 7.00 1.69 1.70
CA LYS A 118 7.80 2.25 2.77
C LYS A 118 7.01 3.26 3.57
N GLY A 119 6.96 3.08 4.88
CA GLY A 119 6.33 4.01 5.80
C GLY A 119 7.17 5.28 5.99
N VAL A 120 6.52 6.34 6.44
CA VAL A 120 7.12 7.68 6.57
C VAL A 120 8.01 7.83 7.81
N GLY A 121 7.92 6.92 8.75
CA GLY A 121 8.62 7.03 10.03
C GLY A 121 7.74 7.63 11.12
N LYS A 122 8.35 8.43 11.97
CA LYS A 122 7.65 8.99 13.14
C LYS A 122 6.84 10.22 12.77
N CYS A 123 5.72 10.38 13.47
CA CYS A 123 4.91 11.60 13.36
C CYS A 123 5.73 12.81 13.82
N PRO A 124 5.58 13.96 13.14
CA PRO A 124 6.39 15.15 13.45
C PRO A 124 6.02 15.77 14.79
N GLU A 125 6.86 16.68 15.27
CA GLU A 125 6.71 17.35 16.57
C GLU A 125 5.36 18.05 16.74
N LEU A 126 4.85 18.64 15.66
CA LEU A 126 3.57 19.38 15.70
C LEU A 126 2.35 18.48 15.53
N HIS A 127 2.55 17.19 15.35
CA HIS A 127 1.46 16.23 15.25
C HIS A 127 0.83 16.01 16.63
N VAL A 128 -0.45 15.61 16.68
CA VAL A 128 -1.14 15.30 17.94
C VAL A 128 -0.54 14.08 18.65
N ARG A 129 0.22 13.25 17.92
CA ARG A 129 0.95 12.11 18.47
C ARG A 129 2.42 12.19 18.07
N PRO A 130 3.16 13.18 18.60
CA PRO A 130 4.54 13.38 18.20
C PRO A 130 5.40 12.19 18.61
N GLY A 131 6.29 11.76 17.69
CA GLY A 131 7.20 10.66 17.92
C GLY A 131 6.59 9.26 17.77
N LEU A 132 5.27 9.14 17.60
CA LEU A 132 4.65 7.84 17.32
C LEU A 132 5.03 7.40 15.90
N GLU A 133 5.39 6.13 15.73
CA GLU A 133 5.57 5.57 14.39
C GLU A 133 4.22 5.55 13.68
N ALA A 134 4.15 6.22 12.52
CA ALA A 134 2.93 6.28 11.74
C ALA A 134 2.54 4.89 11.27
N GLN A 135 1.29 4.53 11.45
CA GLN A 135 0.75 3.23 11.09
C GLN A 135 0.21 3.25 9.68
N ILE A 136 0.30 2.12 8.98
CA ILE A 136 -0.22 1.97 7.61
C ILE A 136 -1.40 1.01 7.64
N TYR A 137 -2.53 1.44 7.08
CA TYR A 137 -3.74 0.63 6.93
C TYR A 137 -4.15 0.63 5.47
N LEU A 138 -4.22 -0.57 4.87
CA LEU A 138 -4.60 -0.78 3.47
C LEU A 138 -5.86 -1.63 3.39
N ASP A 139 -6.78 -1.32 2.47
CA ASP A 139 -8.01 -2.09 2.28
C ASP A 139 -8.00 -2.98 1.04
N GLU A 140 -7.74 -2.40 -0.12
CA GLU A 140 -7.87 -3.12 -1.39
C GLU A 140 -6.73 -2.73 -2.32
N VAL A 141 -6.16 -3.72 -2.99
CA VAL A 141 -5.18 -3.51 -4.06
C VAL A 141 -5.84 -3.91 -5.38
N LEU A 142 -5.91 -2.98 -6.32
CA LEU A 142 -6.41 -3.22 -7.67
C LEU A 142 -5.25 -3.27 -8.64
N ILE A 143 -5.18 -4.35 -9.42
CA ILE A 143 -4.16 -4.54 -10.45
C ILE A 143 -4.88 -4.68 -11.78
N GLU A 144 -4.65 -3.75 -12.68
CA GLU A 144 -5.31 -3.69 -13.99
C GLU A 144 -4.32 -3.66 -15.14
#